data_d718d869174a75418fc442de3b6d2567
#
_entry.id   d718d869174a75418fc442de3b6d2567
#
_cell.length_a   1.000
_cell.length_b   1.000
_cell.length_c   1.000
_cell.angle_alpha   90.00
_cell.angle_beta   90.00
_cell.angle_gamma   90.00
#
_symmetry.space_group_name_H-M   'P 1'
#
loop_
_entity.id
_entity.type
_entity.pdbx_description
1 polymer ?
#
loop_
_entity_poly.entity_id
_entity_poly.type
_entity_poly.pdbx_seq_one_letter_code
_entity_poly.pdbx_strand_id
1 'polypeptide(L)'
;MKEINNGYFTGERPLFNSEDIKINNTIFGEGESPLKESDNIELNNSSFQWKYPLWYCKDVVANNCSWAEMARAGVWYTDNLLIRDTLIEAPKNFRRCKNITLSNVVMPNAAETLWNCDDVTMQKVSAKGDYFAMNSRNMKILDFQLAGNYPFDGAENVEVHNAKLLSKDAFWNTNNVIVYDSYISGEYLGWNSKNLTLINCTIESLQGMCYIDNLVMKNCTLINTTLAFEYSNVDVQVNG
;
A
#
# COMPACT_ATOMS: atom_id res chain seq x y z
N MET A 1 13.64 16.35 -21.94
CA MET A 1 13.60 16.53 -20.49
C MET A 1 14.67 17.51 -20.04
N LYS A 2 14.30 18.50 -19.26
CA LYS A 2 15.27 19.38 -18.58
C LYS A 2 15.89 18.61 -17.41
N GLU A 3 17.20 18.73 -17.18
CA GLU A 3 17.88 18.04 -16.08
C GLU A 3 18.25 18.98 -14.94
N ILE A 4 18.06 18.51 -13.72
CA ILE A 4 18.55 19.10 -12.48
C ILE A 4 19.45 18.05 -11.81
N ASN A 5 20.69 18.41 -11.53
CA ASN A 5 21.66 17.53 -10.90
C ASN A 5 22.21 18.17 -9.61
N ASN A 6 22.29 17.37 -8.54
CA ASN A 6 22.84 17.77 -7.25
C ASN A 6 22.18 19.04 -6.67
N GLY A 7 20.87 19.16 -6.83
CA GLY A 7 20.10 20.30 -6.35
C GLY A 7 19.86 20.26 -4.83
N TYR A 8 19.67 21.42 -4.26
CA TYR A 8 19.13 21.58 -2.92
C TYR A 8 18.06 22.68 -2.93
N PHE A 9 16.84 22.28 -2.65
CA PHE A 9 15.68 23.16 -2.70
C PHE A 9 15.02 23.27 -1.32
N THR A 10 14.69 24.48 -0.93
CA THR A 10 13.90 24.78 0.28
C THR A 10 12.83 25.80 -0.05
N GLY A 11 11.92 26.01 0.91
CA GLY A 11 10.82 26.93 0.72
C GLY A 11 9.62 26.32 0.00
N GLU A 12 8.61 27.13 -0.22
CA GLU A 12 7.33 26.68 -0.78
C GLU A 12 7.44 26.57 -2.31
N ARG A 13 7.08 25.42 -2.84
CA ARG A 13 6.86 25.13 -4.27
C ARG A 13 8.02 25.48 -5.21
N PRO A 14 9.27 25.12 -4.91
CA PRO A 14 10.41 25.55 -5.72
C PRO A 14 10.38 25.06 -7.18
N LEU A 15 9.74 23.94 -7.46
CA LEU A 15 9.57 23.37 -8.80
C LEU A 15 8.07 23.14 -9.13
N PHE A 16 7.23 24.04 -8.68
CA PHE A 16 5.78 24.00 -8.95
C PHE A 16 5.48 23.99 -10.45
N ASN A 17 4.52 23.16 -10.86
CA ASN A 17 4.02 23.10 -12.24
C ASN A 17 5.16 22.87 -13.27
N SER A 18 6.12 22.01 -12.93
CA SER A 18 7.20 21.63 -13.83
C SER A 18 6.75 20.52 -14.77
N GLU A 19 7.23 20.56 -16.01
CA GLU A 19 6.98 19.54 -17.02
C GLU A 19 8.30 19.02 -17.62
N ASP A 20 8.32 17.73 -18.00
CA ASP A 20 9.45 17.10 -18.69
C ASP A 20 10.79 17.28 -17.97
N ILE A 21 10.82 16.97 -16.67
CA ILE A 21 11.98 17.22 -15.83
C ILE A 21 12.59 15.92 -15.28
N LYS A 22 13.92 15.81 -15.35
CA LYS A 22 14.71 14.76 -14.73
C LYS A 22 15.54 15.34 -13.59
N ILE A 23 15.39 14.77 -12.40
CA ILE A 23 15.99 15.28 -11.16
C ILE A 23 16.88 14.18 -10.57
N ASN A 24 18.16 14.46 -10.45
CA ASN A 24 19.16 13.51 -9.97
C ASN A 24 19.89 14.04 -8.73
N ASN A 25 20.12 13.16 -7.73
CA ASN A 25 20.91 13.44 -6.52
C ASN A 25 20.48 14.74 -5.82
N THR A 26 19.19 14.98 -5.71
CA THR A 26 18.63 16.26 -5.27
C THR A 26 17.93 16.09 -3.91
N ILE A 27 18.09 17.07 -3.05
CA ILE A 27 17.45 17.16 -1.74
C ILE A 27 16.38 18.25 -1.76
N PHE A 28 15.15 17.86 -1.43
CA PHE A 28 14.07 18.79 -1.13
C PHE A 28 13.98 18.91 0.39
N GLY A 29 14.57 19.95 0.95
CA GLY A 29 14.63 20.23 2.37
C GLY A 29 13.34 20.85 2.90
N GLU A 30 13.44 21.69 3.93
CA GLU A 30 12.27 22.31 4.56
C GLU A 30 11.53 23.23 3.59
N GLY A 31 10.24 22.94 3.40
CA GLY A 31 9.35 23.67 2.49
C GLY A 31 8.29 22.77 1.90
N GLU A 32 7.13 23.31 1.58
CA GLU A 32 5.95 22.52 1.21
C GLU A 32 5.77 22.40 -0.31
N SER A 33 5.26 21.25 -0.74
CA SER A 33 4.74 21.04 -2.10
C SER A 33 5.77 21.29 -3.22
N PRO A 34 7.01 20.79 -3.13
CA PRO A 34 8.08 21.18 -4.06
C PRO A 34 7.77 20.91 -5.53
N LEU A 35 7.04 19.85 -5.84
CA LEU A 35 6.71 19.43 -7.21
C LEU A 35 5.19 19.42 -7.48
N LYS A 36 4.42 20.13 -6.68
CA LYS A 36 2.97 20.17 -6.86
C LYS A 36 2.57 20.55 -8.30
N GLU A 37 1.55 19.86 -8.83
CA GLU A 37 0.99 20.08 -10.17
C GLU A 37 1.99 19.86 -11.32
N SER A 38 2.98 18.99 -11.14
CA SER A 38 4.01 18.70 -12.15
C SER A 38 3.70 17.42 -12.94
N ASP A 39 4.15 17.36 -14.17
CA ASP A 39 3.91 16.27 -15.12
C ASP A 39 5.21 15.75 -15.74
N ASN A 40 5.26 14.45 -16.01
CA ASN A 40 6.41 13.75 -16.60
C ASN A 40 7.72 14.01 -15.84
N ILE A 41 7.75 13.52 -14.60
CA ILE A 41 8.84 13.72 -13.64
C ILE A 41 9.64 12.42 -13.47
N GLU A 42 10.95 12.47 -13.65
CA GLU A 42 11.87 11.41 -13.28
C GLU A 42 12.74 11.83 -12.09
N LEU A 43 12.69 11.10 -11.00
CA LEU A 43 13.45 11.32 -9.78
C LEU A 43 14.43 10.17 -9.57
N ASN A 44 15.72 10.46 -9.43
CA ASN A 44 16.75 9.46 -9.15
C ASN A 44 17.63 9.90 -7.97
N ASN A 45 17.87 8.97 -7.03
CA ASN A 45 18.74 9.21 -5.88
C ASN A 45 18.40 10.49 -5.11
N SER A 46 17.13 10.82 -4.99
CA SER A 46 16.69 12.10 -4.45
C SER A 46 15.88 11.92 -3.17
N SER A 47 15.84 12.94 -2.32
CA SER A 47 15.14 12.85 -1.04
C SER A 47 14.18 14.01 -0.81
N PHE A 48 13.03 13.66 -0.21
CA PHE A 48 12.05 14.62 0.30
C PHE A 48 12.10 14.63 1.83
N GLN A 49 12.34 15.78 2.41
CA GLN A 49 12.46 15.95 3.86
C GLN A 49 11.24 16.63 4.48
N TRP A 50 10.34 17.23 3.70
CA TRP A 50 9.21 17.98 4.19
C TRP A 50 7.92 17.71 3.40
N LYS A 51 6.81 18.26 3.83
CA LYS A 51 5.41 17.93 3.49
C LYS A 51 5.03 18.07 2.01
N TYR A 52 4.12 17.21 1.61
CA TYR A 52 3.35 17.27 0.36
C TYR A 52 4.17 17.23 -0.93
N PRO A 53 5.19 16.37 -1.05
CA PRO A 53 6.11 16.36 -2.21
C PRO A 53 5.45 16.36 -3.58
N LEU A 54 4.47 15.47 -3.77
CA LEU A 54 3.89 15.14 -5.08
C LEU A 54 2.35 15.19 -4.99
N TRP A 55 1.83 16.38 -4.98
CA TRP A 55 0.38 16.62 -5.00
C TRP A 55 -0.08 17.03 -6.40
N TYR A 56 -1.14 16.38 -6.89
CA TYR A 56 -1.72 16.64 -8.21
C TYR A 56 -0.72 16.50 -9.36
N CYS A 57 0.21 15.53 -9.23
CA CYS A 57 1.18 15.24 -10.27
C CYS A 57 0.66 14.15 -11.22
N LYS A 58 1.36 13.98 -12.33
CA LYS A 58 1.09 12.93 -13.29
C LYS A 58 2.39 12.40 -13.90
N ASP A 59 2.38 11.10 -14.28
CA ASP A 59 3.51 10.46 -14.94
C ASP A 59 4.82 10.64 -14.16
N VAL A 60 4.89 10.08 -12.93
CA VAL A 60 6.04 10.20 -12.02
C VAL A 60 6.78 8.89 -11.91
N VAL A 61 8.07 8.92 -12.14
CA VAL A 61 9.00 7.81 -11.89
C VAL A 61 9.99 8.21 -10.80
N ALA A 62 10.08 7.42 -9.73
CA ALA A 62 11.05 7.62 -8.65
C ALA A 62 11.88 6.36 -8.43
N ASN A 63 13.18 6.47 -8.55
CA ASN A 63 14.13 5.38 -8.39
C ASN A 63 15.15 5.71 -7.30
N ASN A 64 15.38 4.77 -6.38
CA ASN A 64 16.35 4.91 -5.29
C ASN A 64 16.22 6.24 -4.53
N CYS A 65 14.97 6.56 -4.15
CA CYS A 65 14.62 7.79 -3.46
C CYS A 65 14.33 7.56 -1.97
N SER A 66 14.14 8.64 -1.22
CA SER A 66 13.68 8.58 0.16
C SER A 66 12.70 9.69 0.51
N TRP A 67 11.66 9.32 1.28
CA TRP A 67 10.74 10.26 1.94
C TRP A 67 11.00 10.19 3.44
N ALA A 68 11.57 11.22 4.02
CA ALA A 68 11.75 11.30 5.46
C ALA A 68 10.40 11.44 6.19
N GLU A 69 10.37 11.22 7.50
CA GLU A 69 9.14 11.22 8.30
C GLU A 69 8.25 12.46 8.09
N MET A 70 8.86 13.63 7.95
CA MET A 70 8.13 14.87 7.73
C MET A 70 7.66 15.09 6.29
N ALA A 71 8.06 14.25 5.33
CA ALA A 71 7.49 14.25 3.97
C ALA A 71 6.09 13.59 3.91
N ARG A 72 5.34 13.72 4.99
CA ARG A 72 4.00 13.14 5.20
C ARG A 72 2.97 13.71 4.25
N ALA A 73 1.91 12.94 4.03
CA ALA A 73 0.90 13.22 3.03
C ALA A 73 1.55 13.50 1.66
N GLY A 74 2.56 12.71 1.35
CA GLY A 74 3.54 13.03 0.31
C GLY A 74 3.01 12.96 -1.10
N VAL A 75 2.12 12.01 -1.37
CA VAL A 75 1.65 11.71 -2.73
C VAL A 75 0.13 11.65 -2.71
N TRP A 76 -0.52 12.74 -3.07
CA TRP A 76 -1.98 12.84 -3.11
C TRP A 76 -2.47 13.30 -4.48
N TYR A 77 -3.56 12.70 -4.96
CA TYR A 77 -4.20 13.02 -6.24
C TYR A 77 -3.23 12.95 -7.43
N THR A 78 -2.34 11.95 -7.42
CA THR A 78 -1.26 11.80 -8.40
C THR A 78 -1.46 10.50 -9.16
N ASP A 79 -1.38 10.56 -10.46
CA ASP A 79 -1.67 9.44 -11.35
C ASP A 79 -0.41 8.97 -12.11
N ASN A 80 -0.38 7.67 -12.49
CA ASN A 80 0.72 7.03 -13.19
C ASN A 80 2.04 7.12 -12.43
N LEU A 81 2.09 6.44 -11.29
CA LEU A 81 3.24 6.42 -10.38
C LEU A 81 4.03 5.14 -10.54
N LEU A 82 5.34 5.25 -10.71
CA LEU A 82 6.26 4.14 -10.65
C LEU A 82 7.36 4.45 -9.64
N ILE A 83 7.36 3.74 -8.51
CA ILE A 83 8.32 3.95 -7.43
C ILE A 83 9.09 2.65 -7.20
N ARG A 84 10.43 2.73 -7.25
CA ARG A 84 11.34 1.59 -7.10
C ARG A 84 12.45 1.88 -6.11
N ASP A 85 12.90 0.81 -5.43
CA ASP A 85 14.10 0.83 -4.57
C ASP A 85 14.09 2.02 -3.59
N THR A 86 12.95 2.28 -2.96
CA THR A 86 12.69 3.53 -2.25
C THR A 86 12.30 3.27 -0.79
N LEU A 87 12.81 4.11 0.11
CA LEU A 87 12.44 4.16 1.52
C LEU A 87 11.43 5.29 1.75
N ILE A 88 10.27 4.97 2.32
CA ILE A 88 9.23 5.94 2.66
C ILE A 88 8.97 5.87 4.17
N GLU A 89 9.60 6.73 4.94
CA GLU A 89 9.40 6.82 6.40
C GLU A 89 8.15 7.65 6.76
N ALA A 90 7.65 8.41 5.82
CA ALA A 90 6.52 9.31 6.02
C ALA A 90 5.17 8.59 6.00
N PRO A 91 4.25 8.88 6.94
CA PRO A 91 2.88 8.36 6.92
C PRO A 91 1.98 9.09 5.91
N LYS A 92 0.79 8.51 5.69
CA LYS A 92 -0.30 9.11 4.90
C LYS A 92 0.04 9.35 3.44
N ASN A 93 0.86 8.46 2.86
CA ASN A 93 1.20 8.53 1.44
C ASN A 93 0.16 7.82 0.55
N PHE A 94 0.13 8.18 -0.73
CA PHE A 94 -0.76 7.63 -1.75
C PHE A 94 -2.24 7.74 -1.37
N ARG A 95 -2.81 8.90 -1.54
CA ARG A 95 -4.23 9.12 -1.31
C ARG A 95 -4.93 9.61 -2.58
N ARG A 96 -5.99 8.90 -2.99
CA ARG A 96 -6.74 9.18 -4.21
C ARG A 96 -5.86 9.24 -5.46
N CYS A 97 -4.91 8.32 -5.53
CA CYS A 97 -3.99 8.15 -6.66
C CYS A 97 -4.47 6.99 -7.56
N LYS A 98 -4.09 7.01 -8.83
CA LYS A 98 -4.41 5.95 -9.78
C LYS A 98 -3.18 5.44 -10.50
N ASN A 99 -3.24 4.16 -10.91
CA ASN A 99 -2.17 3.50 -11.63
C ASN A 99 -0.82 3.62 -10.91
N ILE A 100 -0.73 2.96 -9.76
CA ILE A 100 0.44 2.97 -8.88
C ILE A 100 1.19 1.65 -9.03
N THR A 101 2.48 1.74 -9.26
CA THR A 101 3.40 0.59 -9.17
C THR A 101 4.47 0.85 -8.10
N LEU A 102 4.53 -0.02 -7.09
CA LEU A 102 5.56 -0.02 -6.05
C LEU A 102 6.41 -1.29 -6.19
N SER A 103 7.71 -1.15 -6.35
CA SER A 103 8.64 -2.28 -6.48
C SER A 103 9.84 -2.11 -5.57
N ASN A 104 10.08 -3.08 -4.67
CA ASN A 104 11.14 -3.00 -3.68
C ASN A 104 11.08 -1.72 -2.83
N VAL A 105 9.94 -1.51 -2.16
CA VAL A 105 9.68 -0.32 -1.34
C VAL A 105 9.54 -0.71 0.13
N VAL A 106 10.17 0.05 1.00
CA VAL A 106 10.10 -0.13 2.45
C VAL A 106 9.40 1.05 3.09
N MET A 107 8.35 0.78 3.87
CA MET A 107 7.53 1.79 4.54
C MET A 107 7.42 1.50 6.04
N PRO A 108 8.41 1.90 6.87
CA PRO A 108 8.41 1.60 8.31
C PRO A 108 7.35 2.36 9.09
N ASN A 109 6.73 3.38 8.50
CA ASN A 109 5.58 4.11 9.03
C ASN A 109 4.53 4.31 7.93
N ALA A 110 3.82 3.24 7.62
CA ALA A 110 2.79 3.23 6.57
C ALA A 110 1.37 3.53 7.09
N ALA A 111 1.24 4.20 8.23
CA ALA A 111 -0.07 4.55 8.76
C ALA A 111 -0.90 5.35 7.74
N GLU A 112 -2.15 4.94 7.54
CA GLU A 112 -3.09 5.59 6.62
C GLU A 112 -2.54 5.76 5.18
N THR A 113 -1.82 4.77 4.69
CA THR A 113 -1.18 4.77 3.36
C THR A 113 -2.03 4.00 2.34
N LEU A 114 -2.00 4.41 1.07
CA LEU A 114 -2.81 3.86 -0.03
C LEU A 114 -4.33 3.96 0.22
N TRP A 115 -4.83 5.13 0.57
CA TRP A 115 -6.26 5.34 0.80
C TRP A 115 -7.00 5.80 -0.46
N ASN A 116 -8.11 5.11 -0.76
CA ASN A 116 -8.95 5.43 -1.91
C ASN A 116 -8.17 5.46 -3.23
N CYS A 117 -7.21 4.55 -3.39
CA CYS A 117 -6.41 4.41 -4.61
C CYS A 117 -7.03 3.39 -5.56
N ASP A 118 -6.70 3.49 -6.84
CA ASP A 118 -7.21 2.62 -7.88
C ASP A 118 -6.08 2.12 -8.79
N ASP A 119 -6.15 0.87 -9.24
CA ASP A 119 -5.14 0.22 -10.08
C ASP A 119 -3.74 0.23 -9.43
N VAL A 120 -3.58 -0.59 -8.39
CA VAL A 120 -2.34 -0.66 -7.60
C VAL A 120 -1.62 -1.98 -7.84
N THR A 121 -0.37 -1.92 -8.24
CA THR A 121 0.53 -3.08 -8.32
C THR A 121 1.67 -2.93 -7.30
N MET A 122 1.86 -3.96 -6.46
CA MET A 122 2.96 -3.98 -5.50
C MET A 122 3.78 -5.26 -5.64
N GLN A 123 5.10 -5.12 -5.63
CA GLN A 123 6.03 -6.24 -5.60
C GLN A 123 7.20 -5.99 -4.65
N LYS A 124 7.47 -6.95 -3.76
CA LYS A 124 8.54 -6.86 -2.74
C LYS A 124 8.39 -5.58 -1.90
N VAL A 125 7.24 -5.42 -1.27
CA VAL A 125 6.94 -4.28 -0.41
C VAL A 125 6.90 -4.73 1.04
N SER A 126 7.50 -3.95 1.93
CA SER A 126 7.41 -4.11 3.38
C SER A 126 6.81 -2.87 4.01
N ALA A 127 5.79 -3.04 4.83
CA ALA A 127 5.06 -1.93 5.44
C ALA A 127 4.77 -2.19 6.93
N LYS A 128 4.77 -1.13 7.72
CA LYS A 128 4.32 -1.17 9.12
C LYS A 128 3.42 0.04 9.40
N GLY A 129 2.19 -0.21 9.83
CA GLY A 129 1.24 0.86 10.15
C GLY A 129 -0.21 0.42 9.97
N ASP A 130 -1.11 1.10 10.67
CA ASP A 130 -2.53 0.81 10.67
C ASP A 130 -3.24 1.44 9.45
N TYR A 131 -4.38 0.85 9.07
CA TYR A 131 -5.24 1.31 7.98
C TYR A 131 -4.54 1.39 6.61
N PHE A 132 -3.70 0.41 6.31
CA PHE A 132 -3.07 0.30 5.00
C PHE A 132 -4.08 -0.09 3.91
N ALA A 133 -4.09 0.59 2.78
CA ALA A 133 -4.91 0.34 1.58
C ALA A 133 -6.45 0.43 1.81
N MET A 134 -6.90 1.25 2.75
CA MET A 134 -8.31 1.44 3.04
C MET A 134 -9.08 1.98 1.81
N ASN A 135 -10.22 1.35 1.50
CA ASN A 135 -11.09 1.70 0.37
C ASN A 135 -10.37 1.76 -1.01
N SER A 136 -9.28 1.04 -1.16
CA SER A 136 -8.57 0.95 -2.44
C SER A 136 -9.05 -0.24 -3.26
N ARG A 137 -8.86 -0.19 -4.56
CA ARG A 137 -9.42 -1.22 -5.44
C ARG A 137 -8.48 -1.58 -6.60
N ASN A 138 -8.78 -2.73 -7.23
CA ASN A 138 -8.04 -3.24 -8.38
C ASN A 138 -6.55 -3.40 -8.03
N MET A 139 -6.27 -4.19 -6.98
CA MET A 139 -4.92 -4.33 -6.45
C MET A 139 -4.33 -5.69 -6.81
N LYS A 140 -3.07 -5.71 -7.26
CA LYS A 140 -2.24 -6.92 -7.43
C LYS A 140 -0.99 -6.82 -6.57
N ILE A 141 -0.82 -7.79 -5.68
CA ILE A 141 0.20 -7.73 -4.63
C ILE A 141 1.01 -9.03 -4.63
N LEU A 142 2.32 -8.91 -4.73
CA LEU A 142 3.27 -10.02 -4.71
C LEU A 142 4.42 -9.76 -3.73
N ASP A 143 4.77 -10.77 -2.92
CA ASP A 143 5.87 -10.67 -1.93
C ASP A 143 5.69 -9.51 -0.96
N PHE A 144 4.62 -9.54 -0.17
CA PHE A 144 4.25 -8.44 0.72
C PHE A 144 4.38 -8.80 2.19
N GLN A 145 4.95 -7.90 2.98
CA GLN A 145 5.00 -8.02 4.44
C GLN A 145 4.33 -6.81 5.07
N LEU A 146 3.38 -7.08 5.97
CA LEU A 146 2.69 -6.02 6.71
C LEU A 146 2.60 -6.37 8.20
N ALA A 147 2.89 -5.39 9.03
CA ALA A 147 2.55 -5.38 10.46
C ALA A 147 1.73 -4.13 10.78
N GLY A 148 0.46 -4.32 11.16
CA GLY A 148 -0.46 -3.21 11.44
C GLY A 148 -1.91 -3.64 11.33
N ASN A 149 -2.82 -2.91 11.95
CA ASN A 149 -4.22 -3.26 12.05
C ASN A 149 -5.07 -2.63 10.94
N TYR A 150 -6.20 -3.25 10.65
CA TYR A 150 -7.20 -2.80 9.66
C TYR A 150 -6.67 -2.64 8.22
N PRO A 151 -5.75 -3.51 7.74
CA PRO A 151 -5.32 -3.39 6.34
C PRO A 151 -6.45 -3.82 5.41
N PHE A 152 -6.55 -3.15 4.29
CA PHE A 152 -7.54 -3.40 3.23
C PHE A 152 -9.00 -3.17 3.65
N ASP A 153 -9.29 -2.47 4.76
CA ASP A 153 -10.66 -2.19 5.16
C ASP A 153 -11.43 -1.50 4.00
N GLY A 154 -12.55 -2.11 3.61
CA GLY A 154 -13.36 -1.62 2.50
C GLY A 154 -12.73 -1.74 1.10
N ALA A 155 -11.63 -2.48 0.95
CA ALA A 155 -11.00 -2.66 -0.36
C ALA A 155 -11.80 -3.61 -1.27
N GLU A 156 -11.65 -3.43 -2.58
CA GLU A 156 -12.34 -4.23 -3.59
C GLU A 156 -11.40 -4.74 -4.68
N ASN A 157 -11.66 -5.96 -5.19
CA ASN A 157 -10.91 -6.58 -6.27
C ASN A 157 -9.41 -6.65 -5.95
N VAL A 158 -9.05 -7.38 -4.90
CA VAL A 158 -7.67 -7.51 -4.42
C VAL A 158 -7.16 -8.92 -4.64
N GLU A 159 -6.02 -9.06 -5.29
CA GLU A 159 -5.29 -10.31 -5.47
C GLU A 159 -3.94 -10.23 -4.76
N VAL A 160 -3.67 -11.19 -3.85
CA VAL A 160 -2.46 -11.22 -3.02
C VAL A 160 -1.74 -12.55 -3.17
N HIS A 161 -0.44 -12.52 -3.41
CA HIS A 161 0.43 -13.70 -3.47
C HIS A 161 1.63 -13.56 -2.53
N ASN A 162 1.95 -14.65 -1.84
CA ASN A 162 3.14 -14.76 -0.99
C ASN A 162 3.28 -13.60 0.00
N ALA A 163 2.24 -13.39 0.81
CA ALA A 163 2.24 -12.33 1.82
C ALA A 163 2.40 -12.88 3.24
N LYS A 164 2.96 -12.04 4.11
CA LYS A 164 2.92 -12.21 5.55
C LYS A 164 2.20 -11.02 6.17
N LEU A 165 1.01 -11.27 6.70
CA LEU A 165 0.18 -10.26 7.33
C LEU A 165 0.09 -10.53 8.83
N LEU A 166 0.60 -9.60 9.63
CA LEU A 166 0.49 -9.61 11.09
C LEU A 166 -0.47 -8.49 11.48
N SER A 167 -1.77 -8.85 11.66
CA SER A 167 -2.80 -7.83 11.70
C SER A 167 -4.07 -8.31 12.40
N LYS A 168 -4.66 -7.44 13.20
CA LYS A 168 -6.09 -7.52 13.53
C LYS A 168 -6.90 -6.93 12.37
N ASP A 169 -8.12 -7.45 12.20
CA ASP A 169 -9.12 -6.95 11.25
C ASP A 169 -8.62 -6.85 9.80
N ALA A 170 -7.75 -7.77 9.37
CA ALA A 170 -7.34 -7.84 7.97
C ALA A 170 -8.55 -8.18 7.08
N PHE A 171 -8.68 -7.48 5.96
CA PHE A 171 -9.75 -7.64 4.98
C PHE A 171 -11.17 -7.38 5.52
N TRP A 172 -11.32 -6.50 6.49
CA TRP A 172 -12.64 -6.10 6.98
C TRP A 172 -13.44 -5.35 5.90
N ASN A 173 -14.72 -5.60 5.79
CA ASN A 173 -15.63 -4.97 4.82
C ASN A 173 -15.20 -5.09 3.34
N THR A 174 -14.35 -6.04 2.99
CA THR A 174 -13.84 -6.17 1.61
C THR A 174 -14.84 -6.87 0.68
N ASN A 175 -14.65 -6.68 -0.62
CA ASN A 175 -15.38 -7.39 -1.65
C ASN A 175 -14.43 -7.90 -2.75
N ASN A 176 -14.59 -9.18 -3.16
CA ASN A 176 -13.76 -9.83 -4.18
C ASN A 176 -12.27 -9.81 -3.83
N VAL A 177 -11.88 -10.52 -2.79
CA VAL A 177 -10.48 -10.69 -2.39
C VAL A 177 -10.07 -12.14 -2.60
N ILE A 178 -8.90 -12.34 -3.19
CA ILE A 178 -8.28 -13.66 -3.31
C ILE A 178 -6.83 -13.60 -2.81
N VAL A 179 -6.47 -14.51 -1.91
CA VAL A 179 -5.14 -14.60 -1.30
C VAL A 179 -4.55 -15.97 -1.54
N TYR A 180 -3.32 -16.01 -2.04
CA TYR A 180 -2.57 -17.22 -2.32
C TYR A 180 -1.30 -17.32 -1.47
N ASP A 181 -0.93 -18.54 -1.08
CA ASP A 181 0.39 -18.90 -0.56
C ASP A 181 0.86 -17.98 0.57
N SER A 182 -0.03 -17.61 1.48
CA SER A 182 0.23 -16.53 2.45
C SER A 182 0.06 -16.99 3.89
N TYR A 183 0.74 -16.30 4.80
CA TYR A 183 0.54 -16.42 6.24
C TYR A 183 -0.19 -15.20 6.79
N ILE A 184 -1.27 -15.42 7.51
CA ILE A 184 -2.09 -14.37 8.10
C ILE A 184 -2.27 -14.68 9.59
N SER A 185 -1.83 -13.76 10.46
CA SER A 185 -1.95 -13.90 11.91
C SER A 185 -2.56 -12.65 12.55
N GLY A 186 -3.52 -12.86 13.45
CA GLY A 186 -4.17 -11.79 14.21
C GLY A 186 -5.56 -12.17 14.72
N GLU A 187 -6.48 -11.24 14.73
CA GLU A 187 -7.87 -11.42 15.16
C GLU A 187 -8.82 -10.92 14.08
N TYR A 188 -10.03 -11.46 14.00
CA TYR A 188 -11.16 -10.95 13.20
C TYR A 188 -10.88 -10.89 11.68
N LEU A 189 -10.12 -11.85 11.15
CA LEU A 189 -9.84 -11.94 9.72
C LEU A 189 -11.13 -11.99 8.90
N GLY A 190 -11.24 -11.11 7.92
CA GLY A 190 -12.29 -11.12 6.90
C GLY A 190 -13.69 -10.70 7.36
N TRP A 191 -13.85 -10.14 8.55
CA TRP A 191 -15.16 -9.77 9.06
C TRP A 191 -15.93 -8.86 8.11
N ASN A 192 -17.23 -9.18 7.96
CA ASN A 192 -18.16 -8.44 7.13
C ASN A 192 -17.70 -8.31 5.66
N SER A 193 -16.89 -9.25 5.19
CA SER A 193 -16.45 -9.28 3.79
C SER A 193 -17.39 -10.11 2.91
N LYS A 194 -17.24 -9.94 1.61
CA LYS A 194 -17.97 -10.67 0.60
C LYS A 194 -17.02 -11.21 -0.46
N ASN A 195 -17.23 -12.49 -0.87
CA ASN A 195 -16.40 -13.16 -1.86
C ASN A 195 -14.91 -13.15 -1.46
N LEU A 196 -14.59 -13.70 -0.28
CA LEU A 196 -13.20 -13.91 0.17
C LEU A 196 -12.74 -15.31 -0.20
N THR A 197 -11.65 -15.44 -0.92
CA THR A 197 -11.03 -16.72 -1.30
C THR A 197 -9.62 -16.81 -0.75
N LEU A 198 -9.31 -17.90 -0.04
CA LEU A 198 -7.99 -18.17 0.53
C LEU A 198 -7.49 -19.52 -0.02
N ILE A 199 -6.31 -19.55 -0.65
CA ILE A 199 -5.74 -20.74 -1.28
C ILE A 199 -4.31 -20.97 -0.78
N ASN A 200 -4.01 -22.17 -0.31
CA ASN A 200 -2.69 -22.53 0.24
C ASN A 200 -2.23 -21.58 1.37
N CYS A 201 -3.15 -21.08 2.18
CA CYS A 201 -2.83 -20.13 3.25
C CYS A 201 -2.68 -20.83 4.60
N THR A 202 -1.80 -20.30 5.43
CA THR A 202 -1.73 -20.63 6.86
C THR A 202 -2.33 -19.46 7.65
N ILE A 203 -3.35 -19.77 8.48
CA ILE A 203 -4.12 -18.76 9.19
C ILE A 203 -4.07 -19.05 10.69
N GLU A 204 -3.75 -18.03 11.46
CA GLU A 204 -3.77 -18.03 12.91
C GLU A 204 -4.62 -16.83 13.38
N SER A 205 -5.93 -17.04 13.54
CA SER A 205 -6.85 -15.95 13.83
C SER A 205 -7.88 -16.33 14.88
N LEU A 206 -7.96 -15.58 15.96
CA LEU A 206 -9.07 -15.67 16.91
C LEU A 206 -10.32 -15.02 16.31
N GLN A 207 -11.47 -15.70 16.40
CA GLN A 207 -12.71 -15.27 15.78
C GLN A 207 -12.54 -14.87 14.31
N GLY A 208 -11.76 -15.67 13.60
CA GLY A 208 -11.47 -15.43 12.19
C GLY A 208 -12.60 -15.91 11.29
N MET A 209 -12.74 -15.28 10.12
CA MET A 209 -13.67 -15.67 9.07
C MET A 209 -15.14 -15.66 9.49
N CYS A 210 -15.52 -14.72 10.37
CA CYS A 210 -16.91 -14.54 10.80
C CYS A 210 -17.62 -13.47 9.98
N TYR A 211 -18.94 -13.58 9.84
CA TYR A 211 -19.81 -12.65 9.10
C TYR A 211 -19.40 -12.48 7.62
N ILE A 212 -18.93 -13.56 6.98
CA ILE A 212 -18.51 -13.52 5.56
C ILE A 212 -19.62 -14.08 4.67
N ASP A 213 -19.96 -13.31 3.64
CA ASP A 213 -20.80 -13.78 2.56
C ASP A 213 -19.93 -14.37 1.44
N ASN A 214 -20.02 -15.70 1.26
CA ASN A 214 -19.25 -16.48 0.30
C ASN A 214 -17.72 -16.52 0.60
N LEU A 215 -17.35 -17.29 1.62
CA LEU A 215 -15.97 -17.65 1.92
C LEU A 215 -15.59 -18.95 1.20
N VAL A 216 -14.51 -18.94 0.46
CA VAL A 216 -13.90 -20.13 -0.15
C VAL A 216 -12.49 -20.34 0.41
N MET A 217 -12.20 -21.54 0.93
CA MET A 217 -10.86 -21.91 1.38
C MET A 217 -10.44 -23.22 0.75
N LYS A 218 -9.25 -23.26 0.14
CA LYS A 218 -8.68 -24.46 -0.48
C LYS A 218 -7.26 -24.70 0.00
N ASN A 219 -7.01 -25.92 0.47
CA ASN A 219 -5.70 -26.34 0.97
C ASN A 219 -5.12 -25.36 2.00
N CYS A 220 -5.93 -24.91 2.94
CA CYS A 220 -5.51 -23.99 4.00
C CYS A 220 -5.22 -24.76 5.30
N THR A 221 -4.32 -24.22 6.12
CA THR A 221 -4.03 -24.72 7.47
C THR A 221 -4.48 -23.70 8.50
N LEU A 222 -5.27 -24.13 9.47
CA LEU A 222 -5.72 -23.31 10.60
C LEU A 222 -4.89 -23.65 11.83
N ILE A 223 -4.27 -22.65 12.44
CA ILE A 223 -3.48 -22.78 13.66
C ILE A 223 -4.07 -21.88 14.73
N ASN A 224 -4.27 -22.41 15.94
CA ASN A 224 -4.80 -21.61 17.07
C ASN A 224 -6.02 -20.74 16.70
N THR A 225 -6.85 -21.23 15.78
CA THR A 225 -8.04 -20.52 15.33
C THR A 225 -9.24 -20.95 16.15
N THR A 226 -9.92 -20.00 16.77
CA THR A 226 -11.10 -20.24 17.62
C THR A 226 -12.32 -19.48 17.11
N LEU A 227 -13.53 -20.00 17.38
CA LEU A 227 -14.80 -19.38 17.01
C LEU A 227 -14.85 -18.99 15.51
N ALA A 228 -14.24 -19.81 14.67
CA ALA A 228 -14.19 -19.58 13.23
C ALA A 228 -15.57 -19.82 12.58
N PHE A 229 -15.81 -19.10 11.49
CA PHE A 229 -16.95 -19.26 10.58
C PHE A 229 -18.30 -18.87 11.14
N GLU A 230 -18.39 -18.21 12.29
CA GLU A 230 -19.65 -17.74 12.83
C GLU A 230 -20.38 -16.82 11.82
N TYR A 231 -21.66 -17.09 11.61
CA TYR A 231 -22.53 -16.33 10.68
C TYR A 231 -21.97 -16.17 9.26
N SER A 232 -21.19 -17.18 8.80
CA SER A 232 -20.61 -17.17 7.45
C SER A 232 -21.18 -18.29 6.60
N ASN A 233 -21.32 -18.07 5.30
CA ASN A 233 -21.52 -19.15 4.34
C ASN A 233 -20.20 -19.55 3.71
N VAL A 234 -19.87 -20.84 3.77
CA VAL A 234 -18.51 -21.30 3.54
C VAL A 234 -18.45 -22.52 2.63
N ASP A 235 -17.42 -22.55 1.76
CA ASP A 235 -16.94 -23.75 1.06
C ASP A 235 -15.45 -23.91 1.40
N VAL A 236 -15.15 -24.79 2.37
CA VAL A 236 -13.81 -24.83 2.96
C VAL A 236 -13.20 -26.22 2.92
N GLN A 237 -11.92 -26.27 2.54
CA GLN A 237 -11.03 -27.40 2.68
C GLN A 237 -9.81 -26.96 3.50
N VAL A 238 -9.76 -27.39 4.75
CA VAL A 238 -8.76 -26.96 5.72
C VAL A 238 -8.13 -28.16 6.44
N ASN A 239 -6.89 -28.00 6.84
CA ASN A 239 -6.17 -28.87 7.75
C ASN A 239 -5.97 -28.13 9.08
N GLY A 240 -6.07 -28.84 10.19
CA GLY A 240 -5.88 -28.30 11.54
C GLY A 240 -5.04 -29.21 12.38
#